data_125cc230ad9c83e9ef60c650fca45662
#
_entry.id   125cc230ad9c83e9ef60c650fca45662
#
_cell.length_a   1.000
_cell.length_b   1.000
_cell.length_c   1.000
_cell.angle_alpha   90.00
_cell.angle_beta   90.00
_cell.angle_gamma   90.00
#
_symmetry.space_group_name_H-M   'P 1'
#
loop_
_entity.id
_entity.type
_entity.pdbx_description
1 polymer ?
#
loop_
_entity_poly.entity_id
_entity_poly.type
_entity_poly.pdbx_seq_one_letter_code
_entity_poly.pdbx_strand_id
1 'polypeptide(L)'
;MVRYKAYGKTNERRSLTYAVVSSAQNIENAEQIRLDNLKNTGIIKGEATPTKAIVCLSYNVHGNEASSTEAAMTTVYDLITKKQQWLENTVVIIDPCVNPDGRDRYANWYNQVKSTPYNAGQDADEHNEPWPGGRPNHYLFDLNRDWAWATQVETQQRLKVYNKWMPHIHVDFHEQGINEPYYFAPAAEPFHEVINDFQRDFQTQIGKNHARYFDQEGWLFFTRERFDLLYPSYGD
;
A
#
# COMPACT_ATOMS: atom_id res chain seq x y z
N MET A 1 -19.42 7.20 4.74
CA MET A 1 -18.01 7.57 4.59
C MET A 1 -17.11 6.37 4.19
N VAL A 2 -17.51 5.14 4.48
CA VAL A 2 -16.74 3.94 4.09
C VAL A 2 -17.62 2.97 3.32
N ARG A 3 -17.11 2.45 2.20
CA ARG A 3 -17.75 1.37 1.44
C ARG A 3 -16.75 0.23 1.24
N TYR A 4 -17.03 -0.90 1.85
CA TYR A 4 -16.19 -2.09 1.80
C TYR A 4 -16.62 -3.03 0.67
N LYS A 5 -15.66 -3.64 -0.04
CA LYS A 5 -15.91 -4.57 -1.16
C LYS A 5 -14.89 -5.69 -1.19
N ALA A 6 -15.34 -6.89 -1.50
CA ALA A 6 -14.45 -7.97 -1.93
C ALA A 6 -14.19 -7.83 -3.44
N TYR A 7 -12.94 -8.10 -3.86
CA TYR A 7 -12.56 -8.07 -5.27
C TYR A 7 -12.05 -9.42 -5.78
N GLY A 8 -11.86 -10.37 -4.90
CA GLY A 8 -11.43 -11.69 -5.27
C GLY A 8 -11.14 -12.60 -4.09
N LYS A 9 -10.44 -13.69 -4.39
CA LYS A 9 -9.96 -14.65 -3.40
C LYS A 9 -8.55 -15.10 -3.73
N THR A 10 -7.78 -15.40 -2.70
CA THR A 10 -6.46 -16.04 -2.82
C THR A 10 -6.57 -17.50 -3.20
N ASN A 11 -5.42 -18.15 -3.40
CA ASN A 11 -5.35 -19.59 -3.61
C ASN A 11 -5.87 -20.40 -2.41
N GLU A 12 -5.70 -19.90 -1.19
CA GLU A 12 -6.27 -20.49 0.04
C GLU A 12 -7.70 -20.04 0.33
N ARG A 13 -8.34 -19.36 -0.63
CA ARG A 13 -9.73 -18.92 -0.60
C ARG A 13 -10.04 -17.79 0.41
N ARG A 14 -9.02 -17.11 0.93
CA ARG A 14 -9.22 -15.89 1.71
C ARG A 14 -9.72 -14.77 0.82
N SER A 15 -10.59 -13.94 1.36
CA SER A 15 -11.15 -12.81 0.61
C SER A 15 -10.11 -11.70 0.45
N LEU A 16 -9.91 -11.25 -0.78
CA LEU A 16 -9.20 -10.02 -1.10
C LEU A 16 -10.21 -8.87 -1.11
N THR A 17 -9.91 -7.81 -0.38
CA THR A 17 -10.89 -6.76 -0.09
C THR A 17 -10.28 -5.38 -0.16
N TYR A 18 -11.11 -4.39 -0.47
CA TYR A 18 -10.72 -2.99 -0.37
C TYR A 18 -11.85 -2.14 0.21
N ALA A 19 -11.47 -1.05 0.82
CA ALA A 19 -12.39 -0.01 1.26
C ALA A 19 -12.26 1.24 0.37
N VAL A 20 -13.39 1.87 0.08
CA VAL A 20 -13.45 3.22 -0.48
C VAL A 20 -13.81 4.15 0.66
N VAL A 21 -12.93 5.08 0.97
CA VAL A 21 -13.09 6.03 2.07
C VAL A 21 -13.13 7.45 1.52
N SER A 22 -14.21 8.19 1.81
CA SER A 22 -14.36 9.58 1.40
C SER A 22 -15.48 10.26 2.19
N SER A 23 -15.79 11.54 1.88
CA SER A 23 -16.98 12.20 2.41
C SER A 23 -18.26 11.44 2.01
N ALA A 24 -19.35 11.62 2.75
CA ALA A 24 -20.62 10.96 2.42
C ALA A 24 -21.06 11.26 0.98
N GLN A 25 -20.98 12.51 0.58
CA GLN A 25 -21.33 12.97 -0.77
C GLN A 25 -20.44 12.31 -1.85
N ASN A 26 -19.13 12.20 -1.62
CA ASN A 26 -18.23 11.55 -2.57
C ASN A 26 -18.48 10.03 -2.65
N ILE A 27 -18.87 9.39 -1.56
CA ILE A 27 -19.24 7.97 -1.57
C ILE A 27 -20.50 7.72 -2.40
N GLU A 28 -21.49 8.60 -2.32
CA GLU A 28 -22.69 8.54 -3.16
C GLU A 28 -22.33 8.72 -4.64
N ASN A 29 -21.44 9.63 -4.95
CA ASN A 29 -20.99 9.97 -6.30
C ASN A 29 -19.74 9.19 -6.76
N ALA A 30 -19.29 8.19 -6.02
CA ALA A 30 -18.01 7.52 -6.25
C ALA A 30 -17.86 6.93 -7.66
N GLU A 31 -18.93 6.45 -8.25
CA GLU A 31 -18.92 5.92 -9.62
C GLU A 31 -18.72 7.04 -10.66
N GLN A 32 -19.36 8.19 -10.47
CA GLN A 32 -19.17 9.34 -11.36
C GLN A 32 -17.73 9.88 -11.26
N ILE A 33 -17.20 10.05 -10.03
CA ILE A 33 -15.82 10.48 -9.79
C ILE A 33 -14.84 9.55 -10.52
N ARG A 34 -15.05 8.25 -10.41
CA ARG A 34 -14.25 7.23 -11.07
C ARG A 34 -14.32 7.34 -12.59
N LEU A 35 -15.51 7.47 -13.14
CA LEU A 35 -15.73 7.59 -14.60
C LEU A 35 -15.10 8.87 -15.15
N ASP A 36 -15.21 9.97 -14.45
CA ASP A 36 -14.60 11.24 -14.85
C ASP A 36 -13.07 11.13 -14.88
N ASN A 37 -12.48 10.43 -13.91
CA ASN A 37 -11.04 10.15 -13.91
C ASN A 37 -10.65 9.28 -15.12
N LEU A 38 -11.39 8.22 -15.42
CA LEU A 38 -11.10 7.35 -16.58
C LEU A 38 -11.26 8.05 -17.92
N LYS A 39 -12.18 9.00 -18.04
CA LYS A 39 -12.30 9.86 -19.23
C LYS A 39 -11.12 10.81 -19.37
N ASN A 40 -10.73 11.47 -18.27
CA ASN A 40 -9.61 12.39 -18.25
C ASN A 40 -8.28 11.70 -18.61
N THR A 41 -8.10 10.45 -18.20
CA THR A 41 -6.92 9.64 -18.54
C THR A 41 -7.00 9.00 -19.94
N GLY A 42 -8.10 9.17 -20.67
CA GLY A 42 -8.28 8.60 -22.00
C GLY A 42 -8.57 7.09 -22.05
N ILE A 43 -8.74 6.45 -20.90
CA ILE A 43 -9.05 5.00 -20.84
C ILE A 43 -10.44 4.69 -21.37
N ILE A 44 -11.38 5.57 -21.12
CA ILE A 44 -12.71 5.49 -21.72
C ILE A 44 -13.01 6.76 -22.53
N LYS A 45 -13.87 6.63 -23.55
CA LYS A 45 -14.27 7.76 -24.41
C LYS A 45 -15.07 8.80 -23.63
N GLY A 46 -14.85 10.06 -23.95
CA GLY A 46 -15.55 11.22 -23.40
C GLY A 46 -14.59 12.23 -22.81
N GLU A 47 -15.14 13.38 -22.42
CA GLU A 47 -14.38 14.45 -21.76
C GLU A 47 -14.92 14.61 -20.33
N ALA A 48 -14.03 14.86 -19.40
CA ALA A 48 -14.37 15.20 -18.03
C ALA A 48 -13.19 15.95 -17.37
N THR A 49 -13.53 16.79 -16.41
CA THR A 49 -12.54 17.42 -15.54
C THR A 49 -12.68 16.82 -14.15
N PRO A 50 -11.73 15.98 -13.71
CA PRO A 50 -11.76 15.42 -12.36
C PRO A 50 -11.70 16.52 -11.32
N THR A 51 -12.54 16.43 -10.31
CA THR A 51 -12.61 17.39 -9.21
C THR A 51 -12.09 16.81 -7.89
N LYS A 52 -11.78 15.53 -7.88
CA LYS A 52 -11.33 14.79 -6.70
C LYS A 52 -10.06 14.00 -7.01
N ALA A 53 -9.11 14.04 -6.11
CA ALA A 53 -7.96 13.15 -6.16
C ALA A 53 -8.37 11.72 -5.76
N ILE A 54 -7.80 10.72 -6.43
CA ILE A 54 -7.94 9.32 -6.07
C ILE A 54 -6.59 8.82 -5.59
N VAL A 55 -6.54 8.35 -4.36
CA VAL A 55 -5.32 7.83 -3.71
C VAL A 55 -5.53 6.36 -3.40
N CYS A 56 -4.57 5.52 -3.76
CA CYS A 56 -4.57 4.10 -3.43
C CYS A 56 -3.51 3.84 -2.35
N LEU A 57 -3.91 3.15 -1.30
CA LEU A 57 -3.04 2.73 -0.21
C LEU A 57 -3.09 1.20 -0.13
N SER A 58 -1.97 0.56 -0.47
CA SER A 58 -1.81 -0.90 -0.40
C SER A 58 -0.98 -1.29 0.81
N TYR A 59 -1.43 -2.29 1.53
CA TYR A 59 -0.78 -2.75 2.75
C TYR A 59 -0.50 -4.25 2.66
N ASN A 60 0.60 -4.68 3.26
CA ASN A 60 0.92 -6.08 3.49
C ASN A 60 1.01 -6.93 2.19
N VAL A 61 1.72 -6.41 1.20
CA VAL A 61 2.07 -7.21 0.01
C VAL A 61 3.04 -8.33 0.38
N HIS A 62 3.94 -8.09 1.34
CA HIS A 62 4.69 -9.11 2.02
C HIS A 62 3.97 -9.50 3.31
N GLY A 63 3.55 -10.76 3.42
CA GLY A 63 2.66 -11.17 4.52
C GLY A 63 3.29 -11.11 5.91
N ASN A 64 4.62 -11.24 6.02
CA ASN A 64 5.34 -11.12 7.29
C ASN A 64 5.59 -9.66 7.72
N GLU A 65 5.35 -8.69 6.87
CA GLU A 65 5.33 -7.27 7.24
C GLU A 65 3.98 -6.92 7.88
N ALA A 66 3.68 -7.56 9.01
CA ALA A 66 2.34 -7.68 9.54
C ALA A 66 1.79 -6.40 10.20
N SER A 67 2.64 -5.44 10.59
CA SER A 67 2.22 -4.18 11.22
C SER A 67 1.43 -3.30 10.25
N SER A 68 1.67 -3.44 8.96
CA SER A 68 1.02 -2.62 7.95
C SER A 68 -0.50 -2.84 7.89
N THR A 69 -0.99 -4.07 8.06
CA THR A 69 -2.44 -4.35 8.13
C THR A 69 -3.09 -3.69 9.36
N GLU A 70 -2.41 -3.67 10.50
CA GLU A 70 -2.87 -2.96 11.69
C GLU A 70 -2.90 -1.44 11.45
N ALA A 71 -1.86 -0.91 10.78
CA ALA A 71 -1.81 0.49 10.38
C ALA A 71 -2.95 0.87 9.42
N ALA A 72 -3.37 -0.02 8.53
CA ALA A 72 -4.51 0.21 7.64
C ALA A 72 -5.80 0.48 8.41
N MET A 73 -6.07 -0.26 9.48
CA MET A 73 -7.26 -0.04 10.32
C MET A 73 -7.19 1.31 11.04
N THR A 74 -6.03 1.67 11.59
CA THR A 74 -5.80 2.98 12.21
C THR A 74 -5.97 4.11 11.19
N THR A 75 -5.45 3.93 9.97
CA THR A 75 -5.61 4.91 8.88
C THR A 75 -7.07 5.15 8.53
N VAL A 76 -7.88 4.11 8.40
CA VAL A 76 -9.33 4.25 8.16
C VAL A 76 -9.98 5.01 9.30
N TYR A 77 -9.69 4.64 10.55
CA TYR A 77 -10.23 5.30 11.72
C TYR A 77 -9.88 6.79 11.76
N ASP A 78 -8.64 7.14 11.54
CA ASP A 78 -8.16 8.52 11.58
C ASP A 78 -8.76 9.37 10.44
N LEU A 79 -8.88 8.80 9.24
CA LEU A 79 -9.51 9.47 8.11
C LEU A 79 -10.97 9.85 8.41
N ILE A 80 -11.74 8.96 9.01
CA ILE A 80 -13.18 9.19 9.26
C ILE A 80 -13.48 9.94 10.56
N THR A 81 -12.50 10.07 11.46
CA THR A 81 -12.72 10.74 12.76
C THR A 81 -11.90 12.02 12.93
N LYS A 82 -10.65 12.03 12.48
CA LYS A 82 -9.70 13.12 12.72
C LYS A 82 -9.37 13.95 11.48
N LYS A 83 -9.53 13.37 10.28
CA LYS A 83 -9.08 13.96 9.01
C LYS A 83 -10.21 14.10 7.98
N GLN A 84 -11.45 14.24 8.43
CA GLN A 84 -12.63 14.30 7.54
C GLN A 84 -12.53 15.38 6.46
N GLN A 85 -11.91 16.52 6.78
CA GLN A 85 -11.72 17.62 5.84
C GLN A 85 -10.89 17.23 4.60
N TRP A 86 -9.98 16.24 4.72
CA TRP A 86 -9.22 15.75 3.58
C TRP A 86 -10.10 14.96 2.61
N LEU A 87 -11.14 14.32 3.13
CA LEU A 87 -12.05 13.47 2.36
C LEU A 87 -13.04 14.27 1.51
N GLU A 88 -13.13 15.59 1.68
CA GLU A 88 -13.96 16.46 0.85
C GLU A 88 -13.46 16.49 -0.60
N ASN A 89 -12.14 16.45 -0.79
CA ASN A 89 -11.49 16.52 -2.09
C ASN A 89 -10.74 15.26 -2.50
N THR A 90 -10.83 14.19 -1.69
CA THR A 90 -10.08 12.95 -1.94
C THR A 90 -10.96 11.72 -1.76
N VAL A 91 -10.79 10.77 -2.67
CA VAL A 91 -11.29 9.40 -2.54
C VAL A 91 -10.10 8.50 -2.26
N VAL A 92 -10.10 7.81 -1.13
CA VAL A 92 -9.02 6.91 -0.72
C VAL A 92 -9.47 5.47 -0.91
N ILE A 93 -8.71 4.72 -1.69
CA ILE A 93 -8.88 3.28 -1.89
C ILE A 93 -7.87 2.60 -0.98
N ILE A 94 -8.33 1.79 -0.05
CA ILE A 94 -7.47 1.10 0.91
C ILE A 94 -7.60 -0.40 0.69
N ASP A 95 -6.50 -1.04 0.29
CA ASP A 95 -6.34 -2.50 0.30
C ASP A 95 -5.58 -2.88 1.58
N PRO A 96 -6.27 -3.39 2.61
CA PRO A 96 -5.67 -3.56 3.93
C PRO A 96 -4.72 -4.75 4.03
N CYS A 97 -4.80 -5.69 3.09
CA CYS A 97 -3.97 -6.90 3.09
C CYS A 97 -3.94 -7.55 1.72
N VAL A 98 -2.92 -7.23 0.95
CA VAL A 98 -2.73 -7.77 -0.40
C VAL A 98 -2.38 -9.26 -0.38
N ASN A 99 -1.68 -9.71 0.67
CA ASN A 99 -1.21 -11.09 0.82
C ASN A 99 -1.72 -11.74 2.13
N PRO A 100 -3.02 -12.03 2.23
CA PRO A 100 -3.54 -12.62 3.46
C PRO A 100 -3.08 -14.06 3.71
N ASP A 101 -2.67 -14.83 2.68
CA ASP A 101 -2.13 -16.18 2.84
C ASP A 101 -0.75 -16.13 3.51
N GLY A 102 0.13 -15.24 3.05
CA GLY A 102 1.42 -15.02 3.68
C GLY A 102 1.30 -14.47 5.10
N ARG A 103 0.38 -13.52 5.31
CA ARG A 103 0.13 -12.94 6.64
C ARG A 103 -0.34 -13.99 7.65
N ASP A 104 -1.26 -14.86 7.26
CA ASP A 104 -1.73 -15.92 8.14
C ASP A 104 -0.63 -16.91 8.47
N ARG A 105 0.24 -17.24 7.50
CA ARG A 105 1.40 -18.11 7.72
C ARG A 105 2.32 -17.51 8.78
N TYR A 106 2.67 -16.25 8.65
CA TYR A 106 3.47 -15.51 9.63
C TYR A 106 2.81 -15.45 11.00
N ALA A 107 1.56 -15.01 11.06
CA ALA A 107 0.83 -14.84 12.32
C ALA A 107 0.64 -16.16 13.07
N ASN A 108 0.38 -17.25 12.36
CA ASN A 108 0.25 -18.59 12.95
C ASN A 108 1.59 -19.07 13.51
N TRP A 109 2.68 -18.89 12.77
CA TRP A 109 4.01 -19.24 13.26
C TRP A 109 4.35 -18.40 14.51
N TYR A 110 4.23 -17.08 14.43
CA TYR A 110 4.54 -16.21 15.57
C TYR A 110 3.75 -16.57 16.84
N ASN A 111 2.47 -16.86 16.69
CA ASN A 111 1.62 -17.27 17.80
C ASN A 111 2.02 -18.61 18.45
N GLN A 112 2.72 -19.47 17.72
CA GLN A 112 3.24 -20.75 18.25
C GLN A 112 4.54 -20.58 19.04
N VAL A 113 5.39 -19.63 18.65
CA VAL A 113 6.74 -19.49 19.20
C VAL A 113 6.91 -18.30 20.15
N LYS A 114 5.99 -17.33 20.12
CA LYS A 114 6.08 -16.14 20.98
C LYS A 114 6.12 -16.47 22.46
N SER A 115 7.01 -15.84 23.19
CA SER A 115 7.11 -15.92 24.65
C SER A 115 6.10 -14.98 25.33
N THR A 116 5.84 -15.24 26.63
CA THR A 116 5.05 -14.35 27.48
C THR A 116 5.75 -14.16 28.83
N PRO A 117 6.30 -12.95 29.11
CA PRO A 117 6.48 -11.82 28.18
C PRO A 117 7.35 -12.20 26.99
N TYR A 118 7.29 -11.41 25.91
CA TYR A 118 8.14 -11.66 24.75
C TYR A 118 9.63 -11.61 25.11
N ASN A 119 10.44 -12.37 24.39
CA ASN A 119 11.88 -12.46 24.60
C ASN A 119 12.62 -11.47 23.71
N ALA A 120 13.32 -10.49 24.30
CA ALA A 120 14.09 -9.49 23.56
C ALA A 120 15.43 -10.01 23.00
N GLY A 121 15.78 -11.28 23.26
CA GLY A 121 17.01 -11.89 22.72
C GLY A 121 16.90 -12.11 21.23
N GLN A 122 17.88 -11.63 20.46
CA GLN A 122 17.86 -11.71 18.99
C GLN A 122 17.80 -13.15 18.45
N ASP A 123 18.34 -14.11 19.21
CA ASP A 123 18.37 -15.53 18.84
C ASP A 123 17.11 -16.30 19.28
N ALA A 124 16.13 -15.60 19.89
CA ALA A 124 14.89 -16.25 20.28
C ALA A 124 14.05 -16.66 19.05
N ASP A 125 13.36 -17.80 19.13
CA ASP A 125 12.58 -18.37 18.02
C ASP A 125 11.56 -17.35 17.46
N GLU A 126 11.00 -16.50 18.33
CA GLU A 126 10.01 -15.47 17.94
C GLU A 126 10.57 -14.35 17.04
N HIS A 127 11.91 -14.29 16.85
CA HIS A 127 12.58 -13.35 15.96
C HIS A 127 13.15 -14.01 14.69
N ASN A 128 13.06 -15.34 14.58
CA ASN A 128 13.69 -16.11 13.53
C ASN A 128 12.65 -16.92 12.74
N GLU A 129 11.94 -16.22 11.85
CA GLU A 129 10.93 -16.82 11.01
C GLU A 129 11.54 -17.92 10.11
N PRO A 130 11.06 -19.18 10.19
CA PRO A 130 11.60 -20.26 9.37
C PRO A 130 11.11 -20.15 7.92
N TRP A 131 11.89 -20.73 6.99
CA TRP A 131 11.41 -20.96 5.64
C TRP A 131 10.16 -21.88 5.67
N PRO A 132 9.11 -21.62 4.83
CA PRO A 132 9.09 -20.66 3.72
C PRO A 132 8.72 -19.22 4.11
N GLY A 133 8.49 -18.91 5.36
CA GLY A 133 8.12 -17.58 5.84
C GLY A 133 6.79 -17.04 5.30
N GLY A 134 6.38 -15.90 5.84
CA GLY A 134 5.14 -15.22 5.44
C GLY A 134 5.30 -14.23 4.30
N ARG A 135 6.54 -13.92 3.87
CA ARG A 135 6.76 -12.95 2.79
C ARG A 135 6.02 -13.30 1.51
N PRO A 136 6.17 -14.51 0.94
CA PRO A 136 5.52 -14.87 -0.34
C PRO A 136 4.05 -15.26 -0.15
N ASN A 137 3.33 -15.39 -1.29
CA ASN A 137 1.98 -15.93 -1.32
C ASN A 137 1.94 -17.46 -1.08
N HIS A 138 0.79 -18.09 -1.35
CA HIS A 138 0.62 -19.54 -1.22
C HIS A 138 1.67 -20.36 -2.00
N TYR A 139 1.94 -19.98 -3.24
CA TYR A 139 2.89 -20.69 -4.13
C TYR A 139 4.32 -20.16 -4.04
N LEU A 140 4.65 -19.42 -3.01
CA LEU A 140 5.97 -18.87 -2.73
C LEU A 140 6.45 -17.84 -3.76
N PHE A 141 5.52 -17.14 -4.42
CA PHE A 141 5.84 -15.99 -5.25
C PHE A 141 5.84 -14.70 -4.45
N ASP A 142 6.81 -13.84 -4.72
CA ASP A 142 6.83 -12.48 -4.20
C ASP A 142 5.87 -11.60 -5.01
N LEU A 143 4.76 -11.20 -4.39
CA LEU A 143 3.74 -10.38 -5.06
C LEU A 143 4.24 -8.97 -5.40
N ASN A 144 5.30 -8.50 -4.72
CA ASN A 144 5.95 -7.24 -5.05
C ASN A 144 6.87 -7.33 -6.29
N ARG A 145 7.04 -8.53 -6.85
CA ARG A 145 7.75 -8.78 -8.12
C ARG A 145 6.81 -9.19 -9.25
N ASP A 146 5.50 -9.17 -9.02
CA ASP A 146 4.50 -9.70 -9.96
C ASP A 146 3.62 -8.61 -10.63
N TRP A 147 3.86 -7.32 -10.38
CA TRP A 147 3.06 -6.23 -10.95
C TRP A 147 3.00 -6.26 -12.48
N ALA A 148 4.15 -6.37 -13.13
CA ALA A 148 4.23 -6.38 -14.59
C ALA A 148 3.84 -7.73 -15.19
N TRP A 149 4.20 -8.82 -14.52
CA TRP A 149 3.98 -10.18 -15.02
C TRP A 149 2.56 -10.65 -14.79
N ALA A 150 1.94 -10.25 -13.69
CA ALA A 150 0.57 -10.60 -13.31
C ALA A 150 0.29 -12.11 -13.39
N THR A 151 1.23 -12.91 -12.91
CA THR A 151 1.14 -14.39 -12.95
C THR A 151 0.30 -14.93 -11.80
N GLN A 152 0.26 -14.21 -10.68
CA GLN A 152 -0.43 -14.64 -9.47
C GLN A 152 -1.87 -14.16 -9.44
N VAL A 153 -2.75 -14.99 -8.87
CA VAL A 153 -4.19 -14.71 -8.81
C VAL A 153 -4.49 -13.44 -8.01
N GLU A 154 -3.72 -13.16 -6.98
CA GLU A 154 -3.82 -11.96 -6.16
C GLU A 154 -3.55 -10.71 -7.02
N THR A 155 -2.45 -10.71 -7.75
CA THR A 155 -2.06 -9.60 -8.64
C THR A 155 -3.09 -9.39 -9.76
N GLN A 156 -3.55 -10.46 -10.42
CA GLN A 156 -4.55 -10.37 -11.48
C GLN A 156 -5.84 -9.72 -11.00
N GLN A 157 -6.27 -10.01 -9.78
CA GLN A 157 -7.48 -9.46 -9.20
C GLN A 157 -7.26 -8.02 -8.71
N ARG A 158 -6.12 -7.73 -8.09
CA ARG A 158 -5.74 -6.39 -7.66
C ARG A 158 -5.65 -5.42 -8.83
N LEU A 159 -5.04 -5.81 -9.94
CA LEU A 159 -4.93 -5.00 -11.16
C LEU A 159 -6.29 -4.61 -11.73
N LYS A 160 -7.31 -5.46 -11.62
CA LYS A 160 -8.68 -5.11 -12.06
C LYS A 160 -9.24 -3.95 -11.23
N VAL A 161 -8.98 -3.92 -9.92
CA VAL A 161 -9.39 -2.82 -9.05
C VAL A 161 -8.56 -1.58 -9.35
N TYR A 162 -7.24 -1.73 -9.48
CA TYR A 162 -6.32 -0.65 -9.78
C TYR A 162 -6.72 0.06 -11.09
N ASN A 163 -6.86 -0.69 -12.18
CA ASN A 163 -7.26 -0.17 -13.49
C ASN A 163 -8.68 0.40 -13.49
N LYS A 164 -9.56 -0.12 -12.63
CA LYS A 164 -10.91 0.42 -12.47
C LYS A 164 -10.88 1.84 -11.89
N TRP A 165 -9.97 2.13 -10.97
CA TRP A 165 -9.90 3.42 -10.28
C TRP A 165 -8.86 4.35 -10.89
N MET A 166 -7.78 3.83 -11.46
CA MET A 166 -6.63 4.58 -12.00
C MET A 166 -6.19 5.71 -11.05
N PRO A 167 -5.65 5.37 -9.87
CA PRO A 167 -5.34 6.35 -8.86
C PRO A 167 -4.29 7.35 -9.33
N HIS A 168 -4.40 8.60 -8.88
CA HIS A 168 -3.39 9.65 -9.12
C HIS A 168 -2.12 9.41 -8.29
N ILE A 169 -2.29 8.79 -7.13
CA ILE A 169 -1.20 8.46 -6.20
C ILE A 169 -1.43 7.02 -5.73
N HIS A 170 -0.37 6.22 -5.76
CA HIS A 170 -0.33 4.91 -5.12
C HIS A 170 0.81 4.90 -4.09
N VAL A 171 0.49 4.42 -2.90
CA VAL A 171 1.47 4.18 -1.83
C VAL A 171 1.40 2.70 -1.46
N ASP A 172 2.53 2.04 -1.53
CA ASP A 172 2.71 0.65 -1.11
C ASP A 172 3.50 0.63 0.20
N PHE A 173 2.90 0.10 1.27
CA PHE A 173 3.48 0.15 2.60
C PHE A 173 4.25 -1.13 2.89
N HIS A 174 5.53 -0.94 3.21
CA HIS A 174 6.47 -1.99 3.58
C HIS A 174 7.03 -1.79 4.98
N GLU A 175 7.71 -2.79 5.51
CA GLU A 175 8.51 -2.67 6.72
C GLU A 175 10.00 -2.63 6.39
N GLN A 176 10.73 -1.86 7.17
CA GLN A 176 12.20 -1.87 7.18
C GLN A 176 12.71 -2.93 8.17
N GLY A 177 14.00 -3.26 8.09
CA GLY A 177 14.64 -4.10 9.10
C GLY A 177 14.57 -3.45 10.49
N ILE A 178 14.44 -4.26 11.54
CA ILE A 178 14.20 -3.77 12.93
C ILE A 178 15.24 -2.77 13.42
N ASN A 179 16.45 -2.81 12.90
CA ASN A 179 17.54 -1.91 13.27
C ASN A 179 17.76 -0.78 12.25
N GLU A 180 16.89 -0.68 11.24
CA GLU A 180 17.01 0.34 10.21
C GLU A 180 16.10 1.54 10.52
N PRO A 181 16.55 2.78 10.19
CA PRO A 181 15.66 3.93 10.19
C PRO A 181 14.59 3.80 9.10
N TYR A 182 13.53 4.56 9.23
CA TYR A 182 12.46 4.59 8.22
C TYR A 182 12.97 5.12 6.88
N TYR A 183 12.44 4.57 5.79
CA TYR A 183 12.70 5.02 4.43
C TYR A 183 11.44 5.53 3.75
N PHE A 184 11.53 6.65 3.05
CA PHE A 184 10.46 7.18 2.22
C PHE A 184 11.00 8.09 1.10
N ALA A 185 10.12 8.44 0.17
CA ALA A 185 10.44 9.30 -0.96
C ALA A 185 11.16 10.61 -0.58
N PRO A 186 11.98 11.18 -1.45
CA PRO A 186 12.26 10.74 -2.82
C PRO A 186 13.30 9.61 -2.87
N ALA A 187 13.22 8.81 -3.94
CA ALA A 187 14.18 7.75 -4.23
C ALA A 187 15.54 8.30 -4.64
N ALA A 188 16.56 7.42 -4.66
CA ALA A 188 17.89 7.76 -5.17
C ALA A 188 17.91 7.89 -6.69
N GLU A 189 18.83 8.70 -7.19
CA GLU A 189 19.17 8.74 -8.62
C GLU A 189 20.13 7.61 -8.99
N PRO A 190 20.10 7.09 -10.24
CA PRO A 190 19.34 7.62 -11.38
C PRO A 190 17.89 7.15 -11.38
N PHE A 191 16.97 8.01 -11.79
CA PHE A 191 15.59 7.63 -12.06
C PHE A 191 15.46 7.05 -13.47
N HIS A 192 14.52 6.12 -13.65
CA HIS A 192 14.15 5.66 -14.97
C HIS A 192 13.61 6.81 -15.82
N GLU A 193 13.92 6.81 -17.12
CA GLU A 193 13.55 7.89 -18.04
C GLU A 193 12.03 8.11 -18.20
N VAL A 194 11.21 7.10 -17.91
CA VAL A 194 9.73 7.22 -17.94
C VAL A 194 9.19 8.06 -16.77
N ILE A 195 9.98 8.29 -15.72
CA ILE A 195 9.61 9.13 -14.57
C ILE A 195 9.78 10.59 -15.00
N ASN A 196 8.65 11.27 -15.19
CA ASN A 196 8.65 12.66 -15.64
C ASN A 196 8.99 13.67 -14.52
N ASP A 197 9.25 14.92 -14.90
CA ASP A 197 9.67 15.96 -13.95
C ASP A 197 8.61 16.23 -12.87
N PHE A 198 7.32 16.19 -13.21
CA PHE A 198 6.25 16.36 -12.23
C PHE A 198 6.31 15.27 -11.15
N GLN A 199 6.51 14.00 -11.53
CA GLN A 199 6.62 12.90 -10.57
C GLN A 199 7.83 13.07 -9.66
N ARG A 200 8.98 13.49 -10.20
CA ARG A 200 10.21 13.78 -9.43
C ARG A 200 10.00 14.89 -8.40
N ASP A 201 9.43 16.01 -8.84
CA ASP A 201 9.14 17.14 -7.98
C ASP A 201 8.11 16.79 -6.90
N PHE A 202 7.08 16.03 -7.27
CA PHE A 202 6.03 15.61 -6.36
C PHE A 202 6.53 14.65 -5.27
N GLN A 203 7.42 13.71 -5.61
CA GLN A 203 8.09 12.87 -4.62
C GLN A 203 8.87 13.71 -3.59
N THR A 204 9.57 14.76 -4.06
CA THR A 204 10.27 15.68 -3.18
C THR A 204 9.31 16.41 -2.22
N GLN A 205 8.11 16.79 -2.70
CA GLN A 205 7.09 17.41 -1.85
C GLN A 205 6.55 16.41 -0.79
N ILE A 206 6.27 15.17 -1.21
CA ILE A 206 5.86 14.08 -0.31
C ILE A 206 6.93 13.86 0.76
N GLY A 207 8.20 13.70 0.35
CA GLY A 207 9.31 13.47 1.25
C GLY A 207 9.49 14.59 2.29
N LYS A 208 9.43 15.85 1.87
CA LYS A 208 9.47 16.99 2.80
C LYS A 208 8.31 17.00 3.79
N ASN A 209 7.13 16.58 3.35
CA ASN A 209 5.98 16.46 4.24
C ASN A 209 6.16 15.33 5.25
N HIS A 210 6.66 14.16 4.82
CA HIS A 210 6.96 13.05 5.72
C HIS A 210 8.05 13.43 6.73
N ALA A 211 9.17 14.00 6.28
CA ALA A 211 10.25 14.46 7.13
C ALA A 211 9.74 15.35 8.26
N ARG A 212 8.87 16.32 7.96
CA ARG A 212 8.29 17.18 8.99
C ARG A 212 7.55 16.41 10.09
N TYR A 213 6.79 15.36 9.74
CA TYR A 213 6.09 14.55 10.75
C TYR A 213 7.06 13.65 11.53
N PHE A 214 8.02 13.06 10.86
CA PHE A 214 9.02 12.20 11.50
C PHE A 214 9.91 13.00 12.45
N ASP A 215 10.33 14.23 12.06
CA ASP A 215 11.08 15.15 12.93
C ASP A 215 10.27 15.54 14.18
N GLN A 216 8.95 15.77 14.04
CA GLN A 216 8.07 16.09 15.17
C GLN A 216 8.00 14.95 16.20
N GLU A 217 8.08 13.70 15.76
CA GLU A 217 8.03 12.52 16.60
C GLU A 217 9.44 12.05 17.04
N GLY A 218 10.51 12.67 16.50
CA GLY A 218 11.89 12.28 16.77
C GLY A 218 12.28 10.93 16.16
N TRP A 219 11.62 10.51 15.08
CA TRP A 219 11.91 9.25 14.41
C TRP A 219 12.98 9.41 13.34
N LEU A 220 13.94 8.47 13.33
CA LEU A 220 15.02 8.46 12.35
C LEU A 220 14.49 7.99 10.98
N PHE A 221 14.91 8.68 9.94
CA PHE A 221 14.56 8.33 8.57
C PHE A 221 15.71 8.66 7.62
N PHE A 222 15.65 8.10 6.42
CA PHE A 222 16.55 8.44 5.32
C PHE A 222 15.77 8.49 3.98
N THR A 223 16.36 9.13 3.00
CA THR A 223 15.82 9.25 1.63
C THR A 223 16.98 9.21 0.64
N ARG A 224 16.69 8.96 -0.64
CA ARG A 224 17.67 9.05 -1.74
C ARG A 224 18.83 8.05 -1.68
N GLU A 225 18.67 6.96 -0.95
CA GLU A 225 19.75 5.98 -0.79
C GLU A 225 19.45 4.63 -1.46
N ARG A 226 18.24 4.49 -2.04
CA ARG A 226 17.82 3.28 -2.76
C ARG A 226 17.34 3.63 -4.17
N PHE A 227 17.64 2.73 -5.13
CA PHE A 227 17.30 2.89 -6.55
C PHE A 227 15.87 2.41 -6.87
N ASP A 228 14.90 2.84 -6.10
CA ASP A 228 13.52 2.36 -6.16
C ASP A 228 12.85 2.63 -7.50
N LEU A 229 13.22 3.70 -8.18
CA LEU A 229 12.62 4.12 -9.44
C LEU A 229 13.48 3.84 -10.66
N LEU A 230 14.53 3.04 -10.53
CA LEU A 230 15.35 2.62 -11.67
C LEU A 230 14.60 1.63 -12.58
N TYR A 231 13.74 0.80 -11.98
CA TYR A 231 12.95 -0.19 -12.69
C TYR A 231 11.46 0.15 -12.61
N PRO A 232 10.81 0.56 -13.71
CA PRO A 232 9.45 1.11 -13.67
C PRO A 232 8.34 0.08 -13.44
N SER A 233 8.66 -1.22 -13.45
CA SER A 233 7.67 -2.28 -13.21
C SER A 233 7.26 -2.39 -11.73
N TYR A 234 8.09 -1.91 -10.85
CA TYR A 234 7.82 -1.72 -9.43
C TYR A 234 8.82 -0.69 -8.89
N GLY A 235 8.38 0.19 -8.05
CA GLY A 235 9.23 1.00 -7.19
C GLY A 235 9.25 0.33 -5.82
N ASP A 236 10.40 0.13 -5.27
CA ASP A 236 10.50 -0.49 -3.93
C ASP A 236 10.38 0.54 -2.83
#